data_7541781d873be0b96bd42fbddadc56dc
#
_entry.id   7541781d873be0b96bd42fbddadc56dc
#
_cell.length_a   1.000
_cell.length_b   1.000
_cell.length_c   1.000
_cell.angle_alpha   90.00
_cell.angle_beta   90.00
_cell.angle_gamma   90.00
#
_symmetry.space_group_name_H-M   'P 1'
#
loop_
_entity.id
_entity.type
_entity.pdbx_description
1 polymer ?
#
loop_
_entity_poly.entity_id
_entity_poly.type
_entity_poly.pdbx_seq_one_letter_code
_entity_poly.pdbx_strand_id
1 'polypeptide(L)'
;MVAVVRLLLLALFFIVSTVAGLLICLLRPFHPNNVYWFSLWYGSVSRILGIEVEIRRDPAIRAGEPYVFVANHQNNLDLFTLSGSVLPRTVTIGKKSLKYIPFFGQLYWLSGNFLIDRDDKTKALSTMLAAAERISNQKISVWMFPEGTRSYGRGLLPFKMGAFHIALEAKVPLVPVCMSSTHQQFKLNRWNNGKVIIQMQAPVELSKEQNIRQFAKDLRNQMAAQISALDAELGNDYTSQQQPQSE
;
A
#
# COMPACT_ATOMS: atom_id res chain seq x y z
N MET A 1 23.63 -17.12 10.72
CA MET A 1 22.75 -18.28 10.51
C MET A 1 21.32 -17.84 10.15
N VAL A 2 20.60 -17.04 10.97
CA VAL A 2 19.22 -16.59 10.72
C VAL A 2 19.06 -15.90 9.35
N ALA A 3 19.95 -14.98 8.99
CA ALA A 3 19.91 -14.28 7.70
C ALA A 3 19.95 -15.25 6.51
N VAL A 4 20.81 -16.26 6.55
CA VAL A 4 20.93 -17.24 5.46
C VAL A 4 19.64 -18.04 5.30
N VAL A 5 19.09 -18.55 6.42
CA VAL A 5 17.82 -19.28 6.40
C VAL A 5 16.68 -18.42 5.84
N ARG A 6 16.58 -17.15 6.27
CA ARG A 6 15.58 -16.21 5.74
C ARG A 6 15.74 -15.96 4.25
N LEU A 7 16.96 -15.74 3.78
CA LEU A 7 17.22 -15.52 2.35
C LEU A 7 16.82 -16.72 1.52
N LEU A 8 17.12 -17.95 1.97
CA LEU A 8 16.70 -19.17 1.30
C LEU A 8 15.18 -19.32 1.28
N LEU A 9 14.51 -19.07 2.42
CA LEU A 9 13.04 -19.12 2.51
C LEU A 9 12.39 -18.05 1.63
N LEU A 10 12.94 -16.83 1.59
CA LEU A 10 12.45 -15.76 0.72
C LEU A 10 12.65 -16.10 -0.76
N ALA A 11 13.81 -16.64 -1.14
CA ALA A 11 14.07 -17.05 -2.52
C ALA A 11 13.08 -18.15 -2.96
N LEU A 12 12.90 -19.17 -2.12
CA LEU A 12 11.93 -20.23 -2.37
C LEU A 12 10.50 -19.67 -2.47
N PHE A 13 10.11 -18.79 -1.52
CA PHE A 13 8.81 -18.13 -1.56
C PHE A 13 8.58 -17.36 -2.86
N PHE A 14 9.56 -16.55 -3.29
CA PHE A 14 9.44 -15.77 -4.53
C PHE A 14 9.31 -16.65 -5.76
N ILE A 15 10.08 -17.73 -5.85
CA ILE A 15 9.98 -18.69 -6.97
C ILE A 15 8.60 -19.33 -6.99
N VAL A 16 8.18 -19.93 -5.87
CA VAL A 16 6.90 -20.65 -5.77
C VAL A 16 5.72 -19.71 -5.99
N SER A 17 5.70 -18.55 -5.33
CA SER A 17 4.61 -17.59 -5.47
C SER A 17 4.51 -16.99 -6.86
N THR A 18 5.64 -16.78 -7.54
CA THR A 18 5.67 -16.27 -8.92
C THR A 18 5.12 -17.31 -9.89
N VAL A 19 5.58 -18.56 -9.81
CA VAL A 19 5.10 -19.64 -10.70
C VAL A 19 3.61 -19.89 -10.46
N ALA A 20 3.20 -20.09 -9.21
CA ALA A 20 1.80 -20.31 -8.88
C ALA A 20 0.92 -19.11 -9.26
N GLY A 21 1.40 -17.90 -9.02
CA GLY A 21 0.70 -16.67 -9.38
C GLY A 21 0.52 -16.50 -10.88
N LEU A 22 1.54 -16.80 -11.69
CA LEU A 22 1.43 -16.77 -13.15
C LEU A 22 0.43 -17.81 -13.65
N LEU A 23 0.47 -19.04 -13.14
CA LEU A 23 -0.49 -20.09 -13.51
C LEU A 23 -1.93 -19.68 -13.17
N ILE A 24 -2.16 -19.12 -11.97
CA ILE A 24 -3.48 -18.63 -11.56
C ILE A 24 -3.93 -17.48 -12.49
N CYS A 25 -3.03 -16.53 -12.80
CA CYS A 25 -3.37 -15.42 -13.67
C CYS A 25 -3.60 -15.83 -15.13
N LEU A 26 -2.95 -16.87 -15.62
CA LEU A 26 -3.23 -17.43 -16.96
C LEU A 26 -4.61 -18.07 -17.03
N LEU A 27 -5.05 -18.76 -15.96
CA LEU A 27 -6.39 -19.37 -15.88
C LEU A 27 -7.51 -18.33 -15.68
N ARG A 28 -7.21 -17.21 -15.01
CA ARG A 28 -8.18 -16.14 -14.72
C ARG A 28 -7.53 -14.74 -14.77
N PRO A 29 -7.15 -14.28 -15.97
CA PRO A 29 -6.46 -13.00 -16.13
C PRO A 29 -7.34 -11.85 -15.67
N PHE A 30 -6.71 -10.86 -15.04
CA PHE A 30 -7.36 -9.62 -14.56
C PHE A 30 -8.52 -9.82 -13.56
N HIS A 31 -8.61 -11.01 -12.95
CA HIS A 31 -9.69 -11.26 -11.99
C HIS A 31 -9.54 -10.37 -10.75
N PRO A 32 -10.62 -9.72 -10.25
CA PRO A 32 -10.55 -8.72 -9.17
C PRO A 32 -9.93 -9.19 -7.86
N ASN A 33 -9.97 -10.49 -7.59
CA ASN A 33 -9.41 -11.06 -6.36
C ASN A 33 -7.98 -11.61 -6.52
N ASN A 34 -7.33 -11.51 -7.68
CA ASN A 34 -5.96 -12.01 -7.82
C ASN A 34 -5.01 -11.28 -6.86
N VAL A 35 -5.09 -9.95 -6.82
CA VAL A 35 -4.25 -9.14 -5.93
C VAL A 35 -4.50 -9.48 -4.46
N TYR A 36 -5.77 -9.69 -4.07
CA TYR A 36 -6.12 -10.10 -2.71
C TYR A 36 -5.47 -11.44 -2.32
N TRP A 37 -5.56 -12.47 -3.15
CA TRP A 37 -4.93 -13.77 -2.85
C TRP A 37 -3.41 -13.65 -2.75
N PHE A 38 -2.78 -12.90 -3.66
CA PHE A 38 -1.34 -12.67 -3.60
C PHE A 38 -0.95 -11.83 -2.39
N SER A 39 -1.77 -10.85 -2.00
CA SER A 39 -1.51 -10.05 -0.81
C SER A 39 -1.51 -10.88 0.48
N LEU A 40 -2.37 -11.89 0.59
CA LEU A 40 -2.34 -12.82 1.72
C LEU A 40 -1.03 -13.63 1.76
N TRP A 41 -0.54 -14.11 0.59
CA TRP A 41 0.74 -14.82 0.51
C TRP A 41 1.90 -13.89 0.90
N TYR A 42 1.95 -12.70 0.32
CA TYR A 42 3.02 -11.73 0.62
C TYR A 42 2.95 -11.24 2.07
N GLY A 43 1.75 -11.06 2.62
CA GLY A 43 1.56 -10.70 4.03
C GLY A 43 2.09 -11.77 4.99
N SER A 44 2.01 -13.06 4.64
CA SER A 44 2.55 -14.13 5.47
C SER A 44 4.07 -14.11 5.60
N VAL A 45 4.78 -13.47 4.67
CA VAL A 45 6.25 -13.30 4.70
C VAL A 45 6.70 -12.48 5.90
N SER A 46 5.86 -11.59 6.44
CA SER A 46 6.17 -10.84 7.67
C SER A 46 6.61 -11.77 8.81
N ARG A 47 6.00 -12.97 8.92
CA ARG A 47 6.37 -14.00 9.92
C ARG A 47 7.77 -14.54 9.67
N ILE A 48 8.14 -14.80 8.40
CA ILE A 48 9.49 -15.25 8.04
C ILE A 48 10.51 -14.16 8.43
N LEU A 49 10.12 -12.89 8.26
CA LEU A 49 10.95 -11.75 8.64
C LEU A 49 10.99 -11.50 10.15
N GLY A 50 10.19 -12.22 10.94
CA GLY A 50 10.08 -12.04 12.39
C GLY A 50 9.40 -10.71 12.75
N ILE A 51 8.47 -10.25 11.93
CA ILE A 51 7.66 -9.05 12.15
C ILE A 51 6.24 -9.51 12.53
N GLU A 52 5.78 -9.11 13.70
CA GLU A 52 4.39 -9.24 14.10
C GLU A 52 3.60 -8.08 13.44
N VAL A 53 2.53 -8.40 12.72
CA VAL A 53 1.67 -7.39 12.08
C VAL A 53 0.29 -7.45 12.72
N GLU A 54 -0.10 -6.36 13.36
CA GLU A 54 -1.45 -6.17 13.90
C GLU A 54 -2.24 -5.27 12.94
N ILE A 55 -3.40 -5.76 12.48
CA ILE A 55 -4.27 -5.02 11.56
C ILE A 55 -5.55 -4.66 12.31
N ARG A 56 -5.80 -3.36 12.44
CA ARG A 56 -7.01 -2.78 13.03
C ARG A 56 -7.84 -2.17 11.92
N ARG A 57 -9.08 -2.59 11.79
CA ARG A 57 -9.99 -2.09 10.78
C ARG A 57 -11.17 -1.37 11.44
N ASP A 58 -11.46 -0.18 10.95
CA ASP A 58 -12.66 0.53 11.36
C ASP A 58 -13.92 -0.24 10.91
N PRO A 59 -14.93 -0.44 11.76
CA PRO A 59 -16.15 -1.17 11.44
C PRO A 59 -16.99 -0.51 10.33
N ALA A 60 -16.80 0.76 10.04
CA ALA A 60 -17.46 1.45 8.93
C ALA A 60 -16.96 0.97 7.54
N ILE A 61 -15.83 0.25 7.47
CA ILE A 61 -15.33 -0.34 6.23
C ILE A 61 -16.11 -1.61 5.93
N ARG A 62 -17.03 -1.53 4.98
CA ARG A 62 -17.93 -2.64 4.63
C ARG A 62 -17.33 -3.52 3.55
N ALA A 63 -17.50 -4.83 3.69
CA ALA A 63 -17.09 -5.80 2.66
C ALA A 63 -17.93 -5.61 1.39
N GLY A 64 -17.27 -5.61 0.22
CA GLY A 64 -17.94 -5.48 -1.08
C GLY A 64 -18.18 -4.04 -1.54
N GLU A 65 -18.04 -3.05 -0.68
CA GLU A 65 -18.07 -1.64 -1.08
C GLU A 65 -16.72 -1.22 -1.67
N PRO A 66 -16.74 -0.40 -2.74
CA PRO A 66 -15.52 0.10 -3.35
C PRO A 66 -14.95 1.30 -2.59
N TYR A 67 -13.63 1.33 -2.44
CA TYR A 67 -12.89 2.39 -1.78
C TYR A 67 -11.63 2.78 -2.56
N VAL A 68 -11.12 3.98 -2.30
CA VAL A 68 -9.73 4.33 -2.59
C VAL A 68 -8.95 4.29 -1.28
N PHE A 69 -8.15 3.24 -1.06
CA PHE A 69 -7.25 3.13 0.08
C PHE A 69 -6.02 4.00 -0.13
N VAL A 70 -5.69 4.85 0.83
CA VAL A 70 -4.52 5.71 0.83
C VAL A 70 -3.63 5.38 2.02
N ALA A 71 -2.46 4.82 1.75
CA ALA A 71 -1.53 4.34 2.77
C ALA A 71 -0.22 5.13 2.76
N ASN A 72 0.44 5.25 3.92
CA ASN A 72 1.82 5.73 3.98
C ASN A 72 2.78 4.70 3.38
N HIS A 73 3.84 5.19 2.71
CA HIS A 73 4.81 4.34 2.02
C HIS A 73 6.21 4.54 2.57
N GLN A 74 6.71 3.58 3.32
CA GLN A 74 7.95 3.76 4.07
C GLN A 74 9.18 3.16 3.38
N ASN A 75 9.11 1.88 2.99
CA ASN A 75 10.26 1.15 2.45
C ASN A 75 9.84 -0.11 1.68
N ASN A 76 10.80 -0.98 1.35
CA ASN A 76 10.54 -2.22 0.61
C ASN A 76 9.76 -3.27 1.41
N LEU A 77 9.77 -3.18 2.75
CA LEU A 77 9.05 -4.12 3.61
C LEU A 77 7.53 -3.92 3.57
N ASP A 78 7.07 -2.75 3.09
CA ASP A 78 5.64 -2.44 2.95
C ASP A 78 4.93 -3.50 2.08
N LEU A 79 5.66 -4.12 1.14
CA LEU A 79 5.16 -5.24 0.36
C LEU A 79 4.73 -6.43 1.24
N PHE A 80 5.32 -6.60 2.40
CA PHE A 80 5.04 -7.71 3.31
C PHE A 80 4.17 -7.27 4.49
N THR A 81 4.41 -6.09 5.03
CA THR A 81 3.68 -5.59 6.20
C THR A 81 2.26 -5.16 5.83
N LEU A 82 2.08 -4.31 4.79
CA LEU A 82 0.77 -3.80 4.39
C LEU A 82 -0.07 -4.82 3.62
N SER A 83 0.54 -5.81 2.97
CA SER A 83 -0.20 -6.74 2.10
C SER A 83 -1.32 -7.48 2.83
N GLY A 84 -1.13 -7.86 4.10
CA GLY A 84 -2.18 -8.54 4.88
C GLY A 84 -3.43 -7.69 5.14
N SER A 85 -3.36 -6.37 4.96
CA SER A 85 -4.50 -5.45 5.14
C SER A 85 -5.32 -5.22 3.86
N VAL A 86 -4.86 -5.70 2.71
CA VAL A 86 -5.57 -5.57 1.43
C VAL A 86 -6.88 -6.36 1.47
N LEU A 87 -7.98 -5.73 1.06
CA LEU A 87 -9.31 -6.34 1.03
C LEU A 87 -9.61 -7.04 -0.30
N PRO A 88 -10.58 -7.96 -0.33
CA PRO A 88 -11.08 -8.54 -1.58
C PRO A 88 -11.43 -7.47 -2.61
N ARG A 89 -11.26 -7.80 -3.89
CA ARG A 89 -11.56 -6.91 -5.03
C ARG A 89 -10.77 -5.60 -5.02
N THR A 90 -9.57 -5.59 -4.43
CA THR A 90 -8.67 -4.43 -4.42
C THR A 90 -7.53 -4.65 -5.40
N VAL A 91 -7.25 -3.66 -6.23
CA VAL A 91 -6.10 -3.60 -7.13
C VAL A 91 -5.18 -2.45 -6.73
N THR A 92 -3.95 -2.43 -7.22
CA THR A 92 -2.99 -1.38 -6.90
C THR A 92 -2.63 -0.55 -8.12
N ILE A 93 -2.11 0.67 -7.92
CA ILE A 93 -1.52 1.50 -8.97
C ILE A 93 -0.02 1.59 -8.75
N GLY A 94 0.75 0.90 -9.59
CA GLY A 94 2.21 0.87 -9.53
C GLY A 94 2.88 1.70 -10.64
N LYS A 95 4.19 1.96 -10.48
CA LYS A 95 4.97 2.68 -11.50
C LYS A 95 5.12 1.82 -12.76
N LYS A 96 5.01 2.43 -13.94
CA LYS A 96 5.15 1.76 -15.25
C LYS A 96 6.44 0.94 -15.39
N SER A 97 7.54 1.36 -14.75
CA SER A 97 8.80 0.60 -14.77
C SER A 97 8.71 -0.80 -14.15
N LEU A 98 7.70 -1.09 -13.33
CA LEU A 98 7.50 -2.43 -12.77
C LEU A 98 7.31 -3.50 -13.84
N LYS A 99 6.75 -3.14 -15.00
CA LYS A 99 6.54 -4.07 -16.12
C LYS A 99 7.83 -4.70 -16.67
N TYR A 100 8.97 -4.03 -16.44
CA TYR A 100 10.27 -4.49 -16.93
C TYR A 100 10.98 -5.46 -15.97
N ILE A 101 10.43 -5.66 -14.76
CA ILE A 101 10.96 -6.65 -13.82
C ILE A 101 10.53 -8.03 -14.32
N PRO A 102 11.47 -8.93 -14.70
CA PRO A 102 11.14 -10.25 -15.23
C PRO A 102 10.20 -11.02 -14.28
N PHE A 103 9.21 -11.68 -14.84
CA PHE A 103 8.18 -12.47 -14.15
C PHE A 103 7.27 -11.64 -13.23
N PHE A 104 7.82 -10.75 -12.39
CA PHE A 104 7.05 -9.90 -11.51
C PHE A 104 6.17 -8.91 -12.29
N GLY A 105 6.71 -8.30 -13.34
CA GLY A 105 5.97 -7.34 -14.15
C GLY A 105 4.77 -7.96 -14.85
N GLN A 106 4.93 -9.17 -15.39
CA GLN A 106 3.85 -9.93 -16.00
C GLN A 106 2.79 -10.32 -14.97
N LEU A 107 3.23 -10.84 -13.81
CA LEU A 107 2.34 -11.18 -12.70
C LEU A 107 1.56 -9.94 -12.21
N TYR A 108 2.25 -8.82 -12.02
CA TYR A 108 1.65 -7.57 -11.57
C TYR A 108 0.55 -7.08 -12.53
N TRP A 109 0.81 -7.13 -13.84
CA TRP A 109 -0.16 -6.72 -14.85
C TRP A 109 -1.32 -7.71 -14.97
N LEU A 110 -1.03 -9.01 -15.12
CA LEU A 110 -2.05 -10.06 -15.25
C LEU A 110 -2.96 -10.19 -14.02
N SER A 111 -2.47 -9.79 -12.84
CA SER A 111 -3.31 -9.75 -11.63
C SER A 111 -4.34 -8.63 -11.63
N GLY A 112 -4.32 -7.72 -12.62
CA GLY A 112 -5.32 -6.67 -12.79
C GLY A 112 -4.91 -5.31 -12.22
N ASN A 113 -3.66 -5.15 -11.78
CA ASN A 113 -3.13 -3.88 -11.31
C ASN A 113 -2.96 -2.87 -12.46
N PHE A 114 -3.00 -1.58 -12.12
CA PHE A 114 -2.70 -0.51 -13.06
C PHE A 114 -1.21 -0.16 -13.04
N LEU A 115 -0.70 0.23 -14.21
CA LEU A 115 0.65 0.76 -14.39
C LEU A 115 0.58 2.21 -14.82
N ILE A 116 1.05 3.13 -13.97
CA ILE A 116 1.02 4.56 -14.23
C ILE A 116 2.37 5.07 -14.72
N ASP A 117 2.34 5.85 -15.79
CA ASP A 117 3.47 6.65 -16.27
C ASP A 117 3.46 7.99 -15.55
N ARG A 118 4.33 8.15 -14.54
CA ARG A 118 4.36 9.36 -13.70
C ARG A 118 5.10 10.52 -14.34
N ASP A 119 5.86 10.24 -15.39
CA ASP A 119 6.69 11.21 -16.09
C ASP A 119 5.89 11.87 -17.25
N ASP A 120 4.76 11.27 -17.66
CA ASP A 120 3.83 11.78 -18.66
C ASP A 120 2.47 12.09 -18.01
N LYS A 121 2.18 13.37 -17.83
CA LYS A 121 0.94 13.85 -17.18
C LYS A 121 -0.33 13.39 -17.88
N THR A 122 -0.32 13.36 -19.23
CA THR A 122 -1.48 12.94 -20.03
C THR A 122 -1.77 11.46 -19.84
N LYS A 123 -0.74 10.61 -19.90
CA LYS A 123 -0.87 9.18 -19.66
C LYS A 123 -1.21 8.86 -18.21
N ALA A 124 -0.66 9.64 -17.26
CA ALA A 124 -1.03 9.50 -15.86
C ALA A 124 -2.52 9.79 -15.65
N LEU A 125 -3.04 10.86 -16.24
CA LEU A 125 -4.46 11.21 -16.18
C LEU A 125 -5.34 10.12 -16.80
N SER A 126 -5.00 9.63 -18.01
CA SER A 126 -5.76 8.54 -18.64
C SER A 126 -5.79 7.27 -17.80
N THR A 127 -4.68 6.91 -17.15
CA THR A 127 -4.64 5.77 -16.22
C THR A 127 -5.54 5.99 -15.00
N MET A 128 -5.58 7.22 -14.46
CA MET A 128 -6.44 7.54 -13.31
C MET A 128 -7.92 7.49 -13.69
N LEU A 129 -8.30 8.00 -14.86
CA LEU A 129 -9.67 7.91 -15.36
C LEU A 129 -10.10 6.45 -15.60
N ALA A 130 -9.23 5.64 -16.22
CA ALA A 130 -9.50 4.22 -16.41
C ALA A 130 -9.63 3.46 -15.05
N ALA A 131 -8.88 3.86 -14.04
CA ALA A 131 -9.03 3.30 -12.69
C ALA A 131 -10.37 3.70 -12.08
N ALA A 132 -10.77 4.97 -12.17
CA ALA A 132 -12.04 5.45 -11.68
C ALA A 132 -13.24 4.75 -12.37
N GLU A 133 -13.17 4.58 -13.68
CA GLU A 133 -14.17 3.84 -14.45
C GLU A 133 -14.30 2.37 -13.99
N ARG A 134 -13.18 1.67 -13.80
CA ARG A 134 -13.20 0.29 -13.29
C ARG A 134 -13.74 0.20 -11.86
N ILE A 135 -13.44 1.17 -10.99
CA ILE A 135 -14.02 1.23 -9.64
C ILE A 135 -15.54 1.27 -9.74
N SER A 136 -16.08 2.19 -10.55
CA SER A 136 -17.53 2.38 -10.71
C SER A 136 -18.21 1.16 -11.34
N ASN A 137 -17.66 0.64 -12.46
CA ASN A 137 -18.30 -0.40 -13.26
C ASN A 137 -18.14 -1.81 -12.65
N GLN A 138 -17.00 -2.09 -12.01
CA GLN A 138 -16.69 -3.42 -11.49
C GLN A 138 -16.79 -3.52 -9.96
N LYS A 139 -17.12 -2.42 -9.27
CA LYS A 139 -17.15 -2.33 -7.81
C LYS A 139 -15.86 -2.90 -7.18
N ILE A 140 -14.71 -2.46 -7.70
CA ILE A 140 -13.38 -2.79 -7.15
C ILE A 140 -12.87 -1.62 -6.33
N SER A 141 -11.97 -1.90 -5.40
CA SER A 141 -11.20 -0.88 -4.68
C SER A 141 -9.84 -0.67 -5.32
N VAL A 142 -9.25 0.50 -5.09
CA VAL A 142 -7.88 0.79 -5.52
C VAL A 142 -7.03 1.16 -4.30
N TRP A 143 -5.84 0.53 -4.20
CA TRP A 143 -4.85 0.85 -3.19
C TRP A 143 -3.76 1.74 -3.77
N MET A 144 -3.49 2.86 -3.11
CA MET A 144 -2.51 3.84 -3.53
C MET A 144 -1.63 4.32 -2.39
N PHE A 145 -0.42 4.72 -2.76
CA PHE A 145 0.48 5.47 -1.90
C PHE A 145 0.50 6.92 -2.41
N PRO A 146 -0.22 7.86 -1.76
CA PRO A 146 -0.39 9.22 -2.28
C PRO A 146 0.92 10.02 -2.28
N GLU A 147 1.91 9.63 -1.49
CA GLU A 147 3.27 10.19 -1.52
C GLU A 147 3.95 10.01 -2.89
N GLY A 148 3.61 8.95 -3.60
CA GLY A 148 4.18 8.60 -4.91
C GLY A 148 5.62 8.14 -4.88
N THR A 149 6.24 8.03 -3.71
CA THR A 149 7.57 7.46 -3.45
C THR A 149 7.65 6.95 -2.03
N ARG A 150 8.69 6.20 -1.70
CA ARG A 150 8.97 5.75 -0.33
C ARG A 150 9.61 6.85 0.49
N SER A 151 9.22 6.94 1.76
CA SER A 151 9.72 7.99 2.67
C SER A 151 11.12 7.70 3.23
N TYR A 152 11.47 6.41 3.43
CA TYR A 152 12.74 5.98 4.01
C TYR A 152 13.12 6.74 5.30
N GLY A 153 12.16 6.84 6.23
CA GLY A 153 12.37 7.48 7.53
C GLY A 153 12.20 9.00 7.57
N ARG A 154 11.84 9.64 6.44
CA ARG A 154 11.59 11.10 6.37
C ARG A 154 10.20 11.51 6.88
N GLY A 155 9.51 10.63 7.57
CA GLY A 155 8.12 10.84 7.96
C GLY A 155 7.15 10.73 6.77
N LEU A 156 5.91 11.19 6.96
CA LEU A 156 4.88 11.17 5.92
C LEU A 156 5.11 12.31 4.91
N LEU A 157 5.40 11.96 3.67
CA LEU A 157 5.70 12.93 2.61
C LEU A 157 4.44 13.66 2.12
N PRO A 158 4.58 14.80 1.39
CA PRO A 158 3.45 15.49 0.78
C PRO A 158 2.66 14.59 -0.18
N PHE A 159 1.33 14.72 -0.17
CA PHE A 159 0.45 13.92 -0.99
C PHE A 159 0.30 14.49 -2.40
N LYS A 160 0.35 13.60 -3.40
CA LYS A 160 -0.05 13.86 -4.78
C LYS A 160 -1.55 13.70 -4.93
N MET A 161 -2.15 14.47 -5.82
CA MET A 161 -3.60 14.57 -5.96
C MET A 161 -4.27 13.37 -6.64
N GLY A 162 -3.51 12.43 -7.20
CA GLY A 162 -4.04 11.33 -8.02
C GLY A 162 -5.10 10.47 -7.32
N ALA A 163 -4.86 10.08 -6.06
CA ALA A 163 -5.81 9.27 -5.30
C ALA A 163 -7.14 10.01 -5.06
N PHE A 164 -7.05 11.30 -4.77
CA PHE A 164 -8.22 12.16 -4.51
C PHE A 164 -9.05 12.38 -5.77
N HIS A 165 -8.41 12.58 -6.92
CA HIS A 165 -9.12 12.67 -8.21
C HIS A 165 -9.81 11.36 -8.58
N ILE A 166 -9.18 10.20 -8.34
CA ILE A 166 -9.81 8.90 -8.57
C ILE A 166 -11.04 8.73 -7.68
N ALA A 167 -10.93 9.03 -6.38
CA ALA A 167 -12.04 8.91 -5.44
C ALA A 167 -13.22 9.81 -5.84
N LEU A 168 -12.93 11.06 -6.21
CA LEU A 168 -13.93 12.02 -6.63
C LEU A 168 -14.63 11.61 -7.93
N GLU A 169 -13.86 11.15 -8.92
CA GLU A 169 -14.40 10.73 -10.22
C GLU A 169 -15.22 9.44 -10.11
N ALA A 170 -14.72 8.47 -9.34
CA ALA A 170 -15.44 7.23 -9.07
C ALA A 170 -16.60 7.38 -8.08
N LYS A 171 -16.71 8.51 -7.37
CA LYS A 171 -17.71 8.79 -6.33
C LYS A 171 -17.66 7.73 -5.22
N VAL A 172 -16.47 7.41 -4.76
CA VAL A 172 -16.24 6.45 -3.67
C VAL A 172 -15.44 7.08 -2.54
N PRO A 173 -15.64 6.66 -1.29
CA PRO A 173 -14.88 7.18 -0.17
C PRO A 173 -13.39 6.82 -0.23
N LEU A 174 -12.57 7.69 0.39
CA LEU A 174 -11.18 7.40 0.72
C LEU A 174 -11.12 6.66 2.07
N VAL A 175 -10.25 5.67 2.16
CA VAL A 175 -9.93 5.01 3.43
C VAL A 175 -8.46 5.26 3.75
N PRO A 176 -8.17 6.09 4.77
CA PRO A 176 -6.79 6.27 5.22
C PRO A 176 -6.29 5.00 5.91
N VAL A 177 -5.07 4.59 5.56
CA VAL A 177 -4.39 3.43 6.16
C VAL A 177 -3.06 3.89 6.72
N CYS A 178 -2.95 3.88 8.04
CA CYS A 178 -1.77 4.33 8.75
C CYS A 178 -1.00 3.11 9.28
N MET A 179 0.24 2.95 8.84
CA MET A 179 1.16 1.96 9.36
C MET A 179 2.18 2.64 10.27
N SER A 180 2.42 2.10 11.45
CA SER A 180 3.48 2.54 12.36
C SER A 180 4.85 2.53 11.67
N SER A 181 5.80 3.29 12.21
CA SER A 181 7.14 3.45 11.61
C SER A 181 7.91 2.14 11.61
N THR A 182 8.50 1.81 10.44
CA THR A 182 9.32 0.61 10.24
C THR A 182 10.79 0.93 9.91
N HIS A 183 11.15 2.24 9.96
CA HIS A 183 12.50 2.69 9.61
C HIS A 183 13.51 2.12 10.61
N GLN A 184 14.58 1.50 10.09
CA GLN A 184 15.66 0.86 10.88
C GLN A 184 15.21 -0.26 11.84
N GLN A 185 13.93 -0.61 11.88
CA GLN A 185 13.40 -1.66 12.76
C GLN A 185 13.87 -3.05 12.33
N PHE A 186 13.93 -3.32 11.03
CA PHE A 186 14.24 -4.62 10.48
C PHE A 186 15.76 -4.89 10.40
N LYS A 187 16.17 -6.04 10.95
CA LYS A 187 17.52 -6.60 10.80
C LYS A 187 17.41 -8.06 10.36
N LEU A 188 17.99 -8.38 9.21
CA LEU A 188 17.87 -9.70 8.59
C LEU A 188 18.38 -10.84 9.50
N ASN A 189 19.39 -10.58 10.32
CA ASN A 189 19.97 -11.57 11.23
C ASN A 189 19.39 -11.56 12.65
N ARG A 190 18.27 -10.87 12.90
CA ARG A 190 17.58 -10.82 14.19
C ARG A 190 16.28 -11.62 14.13
N TRP A 191 16.07 -12.57 15.08
CA TRP A 191 14.87 -13.42 15.10
C TRP A 191 13.56 -12.63 15.20
N ASN A 192 13.48 -11.73 16.17
CA ASN A 192 12.31 -10.89 16.39
C ASN A 192 12.63 -9.47 15.95
N ASN A 193 11.92 -8.99 14.94
CA ASN A 193 12.04 -7.64 14.40
C ASN A 193 10.94 -6.69 14.92
N GLY A 194 10.22 -7.12 15.96
CA GLY A 194 9.22 -6.30 16.63
C GLY A 194 7.85 -6.35 15.95
N LYS A 195 7.02 -5.40 16.33
CA LYS A 195 5.61 -5.30 15.94
C LYS A 195 5.37 -4.09 15.06
N VAL A 196 4.45 -4.22 14.13
CA VAL A 196 3.93 -3.16 13.26
C VAL A 196 2.42 -3.13 13.43
N ILE A 197 1.86 -1.95 13.65
CA ILE A 197 0.41 -1.74 13.74
C ILE A 197 -0.05 -1.04 12.46
N ILE A 198 -1.10 -1.57 11.86
CA ILE A 198 -1.78 -0.99 10.70
C ILE A 198 -3.19 -0.61 11.13
N GLN A 199 -3.49 0.68 11.12
CA GLN A 199 -4.79 1.22 11.41
C GLN A 199 -5.48 1.64 10.10
N MET A 200 -6.51 0.93 9.70
CA MET A 200 -7.43 1.33 8.64
C MET A 200 -8.52 2.18 9.29
N GLN A 201 -8.56 3.47 8.95
CA GLN A 201 -9.48 4.44 9.54
C GLN A 201 -10.84 4.41 8.87
N ALA A 202 -11.83 5.09 9.45
CA ALA A 202 -13.16 5.23 8.87
C ALA A 202 -13.09 5.83 7.46
N PRO A 203 -13.98 5.40 6.54
CA PRO A 203 -14.09 6.00 5.21
C PRO A 203 -14.42 7.49 5.28
N VAL A 204 -13.77 8.30 4.46
CA VAL A 204 -13.97 9.74 4.36
C VAL A 204 -14.44 10.09 2.95
N GLU A 205 -15.58 10.77 2.85
CA GLU A 205 -16.12 11.23 1.56
C GLU A 205 -15.45 12.53 1.13
N LEU A 206 -15.26 12.66 -0.18
CA LEU A 206 -14.77 13.87 -0.83
C LEU A 206 -15.82 14.37 -1.81
N SER A 207 -16.30 15.60 -1.61
CA SER A 207 -17.27 16.23 -2.50
C SER A 207 -16.59 17.17 -3.53
N LYS A 208 -17.29 17.46 -4.62
CA LYS A 208 -16.79 18.34 -5.68
C LYS A 208 -16.66 19.80 -5.23
N GLU A 209 -17.40 20.21 -4.21
CA GLU A 209 -17.38 21.57 -3.66
C GLU A 209 -16.16 21.80 -2.76
N GLN A 210 -15.50 20.73 -2.29
CA GLN A 210 -14.35 20.83 -1.41
C GLN A 210 -13.08 21.18 -2.17
N ASN A 211 -12.22 21.97 -1.53
CA ASN A 211 -10.87 22.19 -2.03
C ASN A 211 -10.01 20.93 -1.86
N ILE A 212 -9.80 20.19 -2.94
CA ILE A 212 -9.07 18.92 -2.94
C ILE A 212 -7.66 19.05 -2.33
N ARG A 213 -6.97 20.18 -2.57
CA ARG A 213 -5.61 20.39 -2.04
C ARG A 213 -5.64 20.58 -0.53
N GLN A 214 -6.61 21.35 -0.03
CA GLN A 214 -6.76 21.54 1.41
C GLN A 214 -7.16 20.22 2.08
N PHE A 215 -8.14 19.52 1.53
CA PHE A 215 -8.56 18.20 2.00
C PHE A 215 -7.38 17.21 2.09
N ALA A 216 -6.56 17.13 1.03
CA ALA A 216 -5.40 16.24 1.01
C ALA A 216 -4.34 16.62 2.07
N LYS A 217 -4.17 17.92 2.34
CA LYS A 217 -3.27 18.42 3.39
C LYS A 217 -3.80 18.05 4.78
N ASP A 218 -5.10 18.21 5.02
CA ASP A 218 -5.73 17.92 6.30
C ASP A 218 -5.72 16.41 6.57
N LEU A 219 -6.05 15.60 5.57
CA LEU A 219 -5.97 14.15 5.67
C LEU A 219 -4.53 13.68 5.94
N ARG A 220 -3.54 14.27 5.28
CA ARG A 220 -2.13 13.98 5.56
C ARG A 220 -1.76 14.29 7.01
N ASN A 221 -2.20 15.43 7.53
CA ASN A 221 -1.92 15.82 8.92
C ASN A 221 -2.59 14.85 9.92
N GLN A 222 -3.83 14.45 9.66
CA GLN A 222 -4.52 13.42 10.45
C GLN A 222 -3.78 12.07 10.42
N MET A 223 -3.35 11.63 9.23
CA MET A 223 -2.57 10.41 9.11
C MET A 223 -1.21 10.51 9.82
N ALA A 224 -0.53 11.65 9.76
CA ALA A 224 0.73 11.86 10.46
C ALA A 224 0.54 11.77 11.99
N ALA A 225 -0.50 12.40 12.53
CA ALA A 225 -0.85 12.31 13.95
C ALA A 225 -1.17 10.86 14.36
N GLN A 226 -1.92 10.14 13.52
CA GLN A 226 -2.23 8.72 13.77
C GLN A 226 -0.99 7.84 13.77
N ILE A 227 -0.07 8.04 12.82
CA ILE A 227 1.21 7.30 12.77
C ILE A 227 2.01 7.56 14.04
N SER A 228 2.12 8.81 14.48
CA SER A 228 2.80 9.16 15.73
C SER A 228 2.15 8.49 16.96
N ALA A 229 0.82 8.40 17.00
CA ALA A 229 0.11 7.69 18.07
C ALA A 229 0.40 6.19 18.06
N LEU A 230 0.46 5.55 16.89
CA LEU A 230 0.81 4.14 16.75
C LEU A 230 2.28 3.88 17.15
N ASP A 231 3.18 4.80 16.83
CA ASP A 231 4.59 4.72 17.22
C ASP A 231 4.75 4.85 18.75
N ALA A 232 4.04 5.78 19.37
CA ALA A 232 4.02 5.94 20.82
C ALA A 232 3.47 4.69 21.53
N GLU A 233 2.42 4.07 20.99
CA GLU A 233 1.86 2.81 21.51
C GLU A 233 2.89 1.67 21.51
N LEU A 234 3.77 1.63 20.50
CA LEU A 234 4.84 0.65 20.38
C LEU A 234 6.10 1.02 21.20
N GLY A 235 6.10 2.16 21.89
CA GLY A 235 7.29 2.69 22.57
C GLY A 235 8.40 3.15 21.61
N ASN A 236 8.04 3.41 20.37
CA ASN A 236 8.96 3.86 19.33
C ASN A 236 8.96 5.40 19.28
N ASP A 237 9.79 6.04 20.08
CA ASP A 237 9.92 7.51 20.09
C ASP A 237 10.75 7.99 18.89
N TYR A 238 10.15 7.97 17.69
CA TYR A 238 10.77 8.51 16.47
C TYR A 238 10.65 10.04 16.36
N THR A 239 9.99 10.70 17.27
CA THR A 239 9.81 12.16 17.30
C THR A 239 11.11 12.93 17.48
N SER A 240 12.17 12.32 18.05
CA SER A 240 13.45 12.97 18.31
C SER A 240 14.38 13.07 17.09
N GLN A 241 14.05 12.44 15.95
CA GLN A 241 14.93 12.43 14.76
C GLN A 241 14.46 13.36 13.61
N GLN A 242 13.38 14.12 13.80
CA GLN A 242 12.83 15.01 12.78
C GLN A 242 13.27 16.48 12.96
N GLN A 243 14.28 16.78 13.74
CA GLN A 243 14.89 18.12 13.66
C GLN A 243 15.69 18.24 12.36
N PRO A 244 15.39 19.25 11.50
CA PRO A 244 16.25 19.55 10.38
C PRO A 244 17.62 19.93 10.95
N GLN A 245 18.67 19.21 10.55
CA GLN A 245 20.02 19.74 10.72
C GLN A 245 20.06 21.05 9.93
N SER A 246 20.03 22.13 10.69
CA SER A 246 20.30 23.46 10.18
C SER A 246 21.80 23.53 9.84
N GLU A 247 22.12 23.48 8.56
CA GLU A 247 23.28 24.12 7.94
C GLU A 247 22.91 24.59 6.54
#